data_20332aa57d763679330d816e56a55549
#
_entry.id   20332aa57d763679330d816e56a55549
#
_cell.length_a   1.000
_cell.length_b   1.000
_cell.length_c   1.000
_cell.angle_alpha   90.00
_cell.angle_beta   90.00
_cell.angle_gamma   90.00
#
_symmetry.space_group_name_H-M   'P 1'
#
loop_
_entity.id
_entity.type
_entity.pdbx_description
1 polymer ?
#
loop_
_entity_poly.entity_id
_entity_poly.type
_entity_poly.pdbx_seq_one_letter_code
_entity_poly.pdbx_strand_id
1 'polypeptide(L)'
;MFKNSIPDCGLVALVIFCVLSAFPNLSAQNPKQLMTDACNNEFRQREQHPLWASHVERRSAGHVYREEEIDTVDGPLHHLLSVDGHEPSPSERKQDDDQLRELRENPKARLKLKKNRDAEERKIDDLLRVIPDVFLFVDQGKQGNLERLAFSPNPAFKPATYMETALHGLSGVILIDPMDKRLAQFSGTLTQQVNFAHGLLGRLNKGGMIEVNRVRLSPGLWETSLFRTDLDGRALFKSINKQVDETRNDFERIPPDTNIQRAVEQFVHESAFFFQPAQGNIERSHESEKAF
;
A
#
# COMPACT_ATOMS: atom_id res chain seq x y z
N MET A 1 -89.48 -4.58 3.07
CA MET A 1 -88.78 -4.10 4.22
C MET A 1 -87.55 -4.94 4.39
N PHE A 2 -86.44 -4.59 3.68
CA PHE A 2 -85.18 -5.32 3.73
C PHE A 2 -84.09 -4.32 4.06
N LYS A 3 -83.44 -4.55 5.17
CA LYS A 3 -82.36 -3.72 5.74
C LYS A 3 -81.04 -4.34 5.27
N ASN A 4 -80.33 -3.69 4.36
CA ASN A 4 -78.99 -4.05 3.97
C ASN A 4 -78.01 -3.40 4.98
N SER A 5 -77.27 -4.24 5.67
CA SER A 5 -76.10 -3.85 6.45
C SER A 5 -74.84 -4.01 5.58
N ILE A 6 -74.09 -2.92 5.43
CA ILE A 6 -72.78 -2.84 4.79
C ILE A 6 -71.75 -3.26 5.83
N PRO A 7 -70.81 -4.20 5.54
CA PRO A 7 -69.71 -4.50 6.47
C PRO A 7 -68.59 -3.46 6.36
N ASP A 8 -68.12 -3.04 7.52
CA ASP A 8 -67.02 -2.12 7.75
C ASP A 8 -65.73 -2.57 7.06
N CYS A 9 -65.36 -1.85 6.02
CA CYS A 9 -64.10 -2.05 5.26
C CYS A 9 -62.96 -1.15 5.80
N GLY A 10 -63.13 -0.59 7.00
CA GLY A 10 -62.19 0.40 7.58
C GLY A 10 -61.05 -0.18 8.44
N LEU A 11 -61.13 -1.43 8.90
CA LEU A 11 -60.18 -1.97 9.87
C LEU A 11 -58.98 -2.76 9.26
N VAL A 12 -59.08 -3.16 7.99
CA VAL A 12 -58.03 -3.95 7.32
C VAL A 12 -56.96 -3.03 6.69
N ALA A 13 -57.31 -1.79 6.37
CA ALA A 13 -56.34 -0.84 5.76
C ALA A 13 -55.35 -0.25 6.77
N LEU A 14 -55.66 -0.26 8.08
CA LEU A 14 -54.80 0.33 9.12
C LEU A 14 -53.70 -0.60 9.61
N VAL A 15 -53.82 -1.90 9.42
CA VAL A 15 -52.82 -2.89 9.87
C VAL A 15 -51.67 -3.07 8.84
N ILE A 16 -51.90 -2.77 7.55
CA ILE A 16 -50.85 -2.91 6.52
C ILE A 16 -49.92 -1.72 6.50
N PHE A 17 -50.31 -0.54 7.06
CA PHE A 17 -49.42 0.65 7.08
C PHE A 17 -48.44 0.67 8.25
N CYS A 18 -48.62 -0.13 9.28
CA CYS A 18 -47.73 -0.19 10.45
C CYS A 18 -46.57 -1.20 10.33
N VAL A 19 -46.57 -2.06 9.28
CA VAL A 19 -45.49 -3.10 9.10
C VAL A 19 -44.34 -2.61 8.22
N LEU A 20 -44.49 -1.46 7.55
CA LEU A 20 -43.48 -0.91 6.63
C LEU A 20 -42.48 0.04 7.28
N SER A 21 -42.55 0.30 8.60
CA SER A 21 -41.66 1.26 9.29
C SER A 21 -40.63 0.62 10.23
N ALA A 22 -40.47 -0.69 10.24
CA ALA A 22 -39.47 -1.37 11.06
C ALA A 22 -38.39 -2.05 10.18
N PHE A 23 -37.87 -1.34 9.18
CA PHE A 23 -36.49 -1.65 8.77
C PHE A 23 -35.58 -1.13 9.86
N PRO A 24 -34.80 -1.98 10.54
CA PRO A 24 -33.75 -1.47 11.40
C PRO A 24 -32.90 -0.58 10.51
N ASN A 25 -32.78 0.71 10.87
CA ASN A 25 -31.71 1.51 10.33
C ASN A 25 -30.43 0.70 10.60
N LEU A 26 -29.91 0.00 9.58
CA LEU A 26 -28.52 -0.43 9.61
C LEU A 26 -27.77 0.85 9.89
N SER A 27 -27.27 0.97 11.11
CA SER A 27 -26.54 2.14 11.55
C SER A 27 -25.38 2.31 10.59
N ALA A 28 -25.54 3.20 9.60
CA ALA A 28 -24.47 3.51 8.67
C ALA A 28 -23.27 3.92 9.54
N GLN A 29 -22.23 3.13 9.51
CA GLN A 29 -21.03 3.40 10.30
C GLN A 29 -20.55 4.79 9.91
N ASN A 30 -20.31 5.66 10.91
CA ASN A 30 -19.83 7.01 10.64
C ASN A 30 -18.52 6.94 9.82
N PRO A 31 -18.47 7.51 8.60
CA PRO A 31 -17.32 7.38 7.71
C PRO A 31 -16.01 7.86 8.35
N LYS A 32 -16.07 8.94 9.14
CA LYS A 32 -14.92 9.44 9.89
C LYS A 32 -14.46 8.43 10.95
N GLN A 33 -15.41 7.79 11.66
CA GLN A 33 -15.09 6.78 12.66
C GLN A 33 -14.46 5.55 12.02
N LEU A 34 -14.98 5.10 10.86
CA LEU A 34 -14.41 3.98 10.11
C LEU A 34 -12.96 4.27 9.68
N MET A 35 -12.70 5.50 9.19
CA MET A 35 -11.35 5.93 8.85
C MET A 35 -10.43 6.01 10.08
N THR A 36 -10.93 6.50 11.20
CA THR A 36 -10.18 6.53 12.47
C THR A 36 -9.80 5.13 12.93
N ASP A 37 -10.76 4.20 12.88
CA ASP A 37 -10.51 2.79 13.24
C ASP A 37 -9.46 2.16 12.30
N ALA A 38 -9.54 2.45 10.99
CA ALA A 38 -8.56 1.97 10.02
C ALA A 38 -7.15 2.51 10.33
N CYS A 39 -6.99 3.81 10.57
CA CYS A 39 -5.70 4.40 10.96
C CYS A 39 -5.15 3.77 12.24
N ASN A 40 -5.99 3.56 13.26
CA ASN A 40 -5.57 2.93 14.51
C ASN A 40 -5.09 1.48 14.30
N ASN A 41 -5.74 0.74 13.39
CA ASN A 41 -5.32 -0.62 13.07
C ASN A 41 -4.01 -0.64 12.27
N GLU A 42 -3.75 0.38 11.42
CA GLU A 42 -2.45 0.54 10.78
C GLU A 42 -1.33 0.74 11.83
N PHE A 43 -1.54 1.60 12.83
CA PHE A 43 -0.57 1.76 13.93
C PHE A 43 -0.28 0.44 14.63
N ARG A 44 -1.32 -0.33 15.01
CA ARG A 44 -1.13 -1.60 15.71
C ARG A 44 -0.32 -2.61 14.92
N GLN A 45 -0.52 -2.69 13.60
CA GLN A 45 0.28 -3.58 12.77
C GLN A 45 1.73 -3.13 12.73
N ARG A 46 1.97 -1.82 12.56
CA ARG A 46 3.32 -1.25 12.53
C ARG A 46 4.08 -1.48 13.82
N GLU A 47 3.41 -1.40 14.99
CA GLU A 47 4.00 -1.72 16.29
C GLU A 47 4.43 -3.19 16.41
N GLN A 48 3.79 -4.11 15.68
CA GLN A 48 4.17 -5.52 15.66
C GLN A 48 5.42 -5.78 14.80
N HIS A 49 5.82 -4.83 13.96
CA HIS A 49 6.97 -4.91 13.04
C HIS A 49 7.08 -6.26 12.31
N PRO A 50 6.04 -6.70 11.60
CA PRO A 50 6.16 -7.92 10.81
C PRO A 50 7.21 -7.69 9.71
N LEU A 51 8.15 -8.63 9.57
CA LEU A 51 9.17 -8.58 8.53
C LEU A 51 8.79 -9.52 7.39
N TRP A 52 9.04 -9.09 6.16
CA TRP A 52 8.68 -9.78 4.93
C TRP A 52 9.87 -9.90 4.00
N ALA A 53 9.90 -10.98 3.23
CA ALA A 53 10.55 -11.05 1.94
C ALA A 53 9.48 -10.84 0.86
N SER A 54 9.79 -10.14 -0.22
CA SER A 54 8.87 -9.89 -1.32
C SER A 54 9.62 -9.60 -2.62
N HIS A 55 8.95 -9.81 -3.77
CA HIS A 55 9.45 -9.32 -5.04
C HIS A 55 8.90 -7.92 -5.32
N VAL A 56 9.79 -7.03 -5.72
CA VAL A 56 9.48 -5.64 -6.04
C VAL A 56 9.74 -5.38 -7.51
N GLU A 57 8.74 -4.85 -8.22
CA GLU A 57 8.94 -4.25 -9.54
C GLU A 57 8.84 -2.74 -9.40
N ARG A 58 9.91 -2.04 -9.75
CA ARG A 58 10.01 -0.59 -9.66
C ARG A 58 10.31 0.01 -11.03
N ARG A 59 9.50 0.98 -11.45
CA ARG A 59 9.72 1.75 -12.67
C ARG A 59 10.36 3.08 -12.34
N SER A 60 11.51 3.34 -12.92
CA SER A 60 12.28 4.56 -12.69
C SER A 60 13.11 4.93 -13.91
N ALA A 61 13.11 6.19 -14.29
CA ALA A 61 13.91 6.74 -15.41
C ALA A 61 13.74 5.99 -16.74
N GLY A 62 12.56 5.41 -16.98
CA GLY A 62 12.25 4.67 -18.22
C GLY A 62 12.65 3.19 -18.18
N HIS A 63 13.22 2.71 -17.09
CA HIS A 63 13.60 1.32 -16.88
C HIS A 63 12.68 0.62 -15.88
N VAL A 64 12.57 -0.70 -16.01
CA VAL A 64 11.86 -1.60 -15.09
C VAL A 64 12.88 -2.43 -14.33
N TYR A 65 12.99 -2.20 -13.04
CA TYR A 65 13.86 -2.96 -12.13
C TYR A 65 13.01 -4.00 -11.41
N ARG A 66 13.46 -5.25 -11.39
CA ARG A 66 12.94 -6.27 -10.49
C ARG A 66 13.95 -6.58 -9.43
N GLU A 67 13.52 -6.53 -8.21
CA GLU A 67 14.35 -6.68 -7.03
C GLU A 67 13.69 -7.68 -6.08
N GLU A 68 14.48 -8.41 -5.34
CA GLU A 68 14.04 -9.06 -4.12
C GLU A 68 14.25 -8.08 -2.97
N GLU A 69 13.23 -7.89 -2.14
CA GLU A 69 13.30 -7.06 -0.94
C GLU A 69 13.17 -7.96 0.28
N ILE A 70 14.09 -7.83 1.22
CA ILE A 70 14.01 -8.46 2.54
C ILE A 70 13.97 -7.38 3.60
N ASP A 71 12.89 -7.33 4.37
CA ASP A 71 12.80 -6.47 5.54
C ASP A 71 13.78 -6.93 6.61
N THR A 72 14.46 -5.97 7.23
CA THR A 72 15.33 -6.24 8.37
C THR A 72 15.04 -5.30 9.52
N VAL A 73 15.53 -5.64 10.72
CA VAL A 73 15.45 -4.76 11.89
C VAL A 73 16.17 -3.42 11.69
N ASP A 74 17.03 -3.32 10.69
CA ASP A 74 17.76 -2.11 10.33
C ASP A 74 17.15 -1.34 9.14
N GLY A 75 16.17 -1.94 8.44
CA GLY A 75 15.50 -1.42 7.26
C GLY A 75 15.53 -2.40 6.09
N PRO A 76 14.81 -2.11 4.99
CA PRO A 76 14.72 -3.00 3.86
C PRO A 76 16.07 -3.11 3.14
N LEU A 77 16.36 -4.33 2.69
CA LEU A 77 17.50 -4.68 1.85
C LEU A 77 16.99 -5.12 0.50
N HIS A 78 17.58 -4.60 -0.57
CA HIS A 78 17.19 -4.92 -1.94
C HIS A 78 18.32 -5.65 -2.64
N HIS A 79 17.98 -6.63 -3.46
CA HIS A 79 18.87 -7.34 -4.37
C HIS A 79 18.32 -7.31 -5.79
N LEU A 80 19.11 -6.85 -6.76
CA LEU A 80 18.70 -6.67 -8.13
C LEU A 80 18.63 -7.99 -8.90
N LEU A 81 17.44 -8.37 -9.35
CA LEU A 81 17.18 -9.59 -10.11
C LEU A 81 17.21 -9.37 -11.62
N SER A 82 16.64 -8.28 -12.13
CA SER A 82 16.64 -7.96 -13.56
C SER A 82 16.42 -6.47 -13.83
N VAL A 83 16.88 -6.04 -15.01
CA VAL A 83 16.60 -4.71 -15.58
C VAL A 83 15.98 -4.91 -16.97
N ASP A 84 14.79 -4.31 -17.18
CA ASP A 84 14.00 -4.45 -18.42
C ASP A 84 13.77 -5.91 -18.86
N GLY A 85 13.64 -6.82 -17.90
CA GLY A 85 13.42 -8.24 -18.13
C GLY A 85 14.67 -9.03 -18.51
N HIS A 86 15.85 -8.41 -18.49
CA HIS A 86 17.14 -9.04 -18.75
C HIS A 86 17.96 -9.17 -17.47
N GLU A 87 18.91 -10.10 -17.45
CA GLU A 87 19.89 -10.17 -16.37
C GLU A 87 20.65 -8.84 -16.23
N PRO A 88 20.95 -8.40 -14.99
CA PRO A 88 21.72 -7.19 -14.79
C PRO A 88 23.06 -7.24 -15.49
N SER A 89 23.48 -6.14 -16.10
CA SER A 89 24.80 -5.99 -16.70
C SER A 89 25.91 -6.18 -15.64
N PRO A 90 27.15 -6.47 -16.04
CA PRO A 90 28.26 -6.59 -15.09
C PRO A 90 28.46 -5.36 -14.20
N SER A 91 28.16 -4.16 -14.71
CA SER A 91 28.24 -2.92 -13.93
C SER A 91 27.11 -2.80 -12.90
N GLU A 92 25.89 -3.18 -13.27
CA GLU A 92 24.74 -3.18 -12.35
C GLU A 92 24.89 -4.22 -11.26
N ARG A 93 25.30 -5.44 -11.60
CA ARG A 93 25.65 -6.48 -10.60
C ARG A 93 26.72 -6.01 -9.64
N LYS A 94 27.80 -5.43 -10.18
CA LYS A 94 28.87 -4.92 -9.33
C LYS A 94 28.37 -3.83 -8.37
N GLN A 95 27.52 -2.94 -8.83
CA GLN A 95 26.93 -1.88 -7.99
C GLN A 95 26.07 -2.47 -6.88
N ASP A 96 25.23 -3.45 -7.19
CA ASP A 96 24.37 -4.15 -6.25
C ASP A 96 25.21 -4.90 -5.20
N ASP A 97 26.19 -5.71 -5.64
CA ASP A 97 27.12 -6.44 -4.77
C ASP A 97 27.91 -5.49 -3.85
N ASP A 98 28.38 -4.35 -4.38
CA ASP A 98 29.11 -3.35 -3.61
C ASP A 98 28.22 -2.71 -2.54
N GLN A 99 26.94 -2.46 -2.84
CA GLN A 99 25.97 -1.94 -1.88
C GLN A 99 25.65 -2.96 -0.78
N LEU A 100 25.39 -4.22 -1.14
CA LEU A 100 25.14 -5.30 -0.19
C LEU A 100 26.34 -5.53 0.73
N ARG A 101 27.56 -5.53 0.16
CA ARG A 101 28.80 -5.66 0.91
C ARG A 101 29.00 -4.47 1.87
N GLU A 102 28.78 -3.24 1.41
CA GLU A 102 28.88 -2.03 2.26
C GLU A 102 27.92 -2.14 3.45
N LEU A 103 26.67 -2.55 3.24
CA LEU A 103 25.70 -2.73 4.33
C LEU A 103 26.11 -3.86 5.27
N ARG A 104 26.68 -4.96 4.75
CA ARG A 104 27.16 -6.08 5.55
C ARG A 104 28.35 -5.71 6.42
N GLU A 105 29.33 -4.97 5.89
CA GLU A 105 30.63 -4.76 6.50
C GLU A 105 30.74 -3.44 7.29
N ASN A 106 29.96 -2.40 6.91
CA ASN A 106 30.05 -1.07 7.50
C ASN A 106 28.93 -0.77 8.49
N PRO A 107 29.19 -0.76 9.81
CA PRO A 107 28.19 -0.42 10.82
C PRO A 107 27.60 1.00 10.67
N LYS A 108 28.36 1.94 10.09
CA LYS A 108 27.86 3.30 9.86
C LYS A 108 26.83 3.34 8.74
N ALA A 109 27.00 2.51 7.69
CA ALA A 109 26.02 2.36 6.63
C ALA A 109 24.70 1.79 7.17
N ARG A 110 24.76 0.73 7.99
CA ARG A 110 23.59 0.17 8.67
C ARG A 110 22.88 1.20 9.56
N LEU A 111 23.64 1.94 10.36
CA LEU A 111 23.05 2.99 11.21
C LEU A 111 22.36 4.07 10.39
N LYS A 112 22.91 4.43 9.22
CA LYS A 112 22.27 5.38 8.29
C LYS A 112 20.98 4.81 7.72
N LEU A 113 20.99 3.52 7.28
CA LEU A 113 19.80 2.84 6.79
C LEU A 113 18.69 2.85 7.85
N LYS A 114 19.03 2.42 9.08
CA LYS A 114 18.09 2.42 10.21
C LYS A 114 17.51 3.81 10.49
N LYS A 115 18.33 4.83 10.53
CA LYS A 115 17.86 6.21 10.74
C LYS A 115 16.92 6.69 9.65
N ASN A 116 17.18 6.31 8.38
CA ASN A 116 16.31 6.65 7.27
C ASN A 116 14.97 5.94 7.41
N ARG A 117 14.96 4.62 7.68
CA ARG A 117 13.74 3.86 7.94
C ARG A 117 12.93 4.49 9.08
N ASP A 118 13.54 4.71 10.24
CA ASP A 118 12.87 5.27 11.41
C ASP A 118 12.30 6.68 11.11
N ALA A 119 12.95 7.44 10.22
CA ALA A 119 12.45 8.75 9.80
C ALA A 119 11.23 8.64 8.85
N GLU A 120 11.24 7.68 7.92
CA GLU A 120 10.09 7.43 7.05
C GLU A 120 8.90 6.86 7.82
N GLU A 121 9.14 5.95 8.75
CA GLU A 121 8.10 5.41 9.64
C GLU A 121 7.41 6.51 10.44
N ARG A 122 8.18 7.42 11.04
CA ARG A 122 7.61 8.57 11.76
C ARG A 122 6.74 9.45 10.85
N LYS A 123 7.16 9.71 9.62
CA LYS A 123 6.36 10.50 8.67
C LYS A 123 5.02 9.82 8.37
N ILE A 124 5.04 8.50 8.16
CA ILE A 124 3.80 7.74 7.94
C ILE A 124 2.90 7.80 9.18
N ASP A 125 3.47 7.62 10.37
CA ASP A 125 2.72 7.71 11.62
C ASP A 125 2.09 9.10 11.81
N ASP A 126 2.84 10.16 11.53
CA ASP A 126 2.32 11.53 11.61
C ASP A 126 1.17 11.75 10.61
N LEU A 127 1.26 11.20 9.39
CA LEU A 127 0.18 11.25 8.41
C LEU A 127 -1.05 10.47 8.88
N LEU A 128 -0.88 9.25 9.38
CA LEU A 128 -1.99 8.42 9.87
C LEU A 128 -2.75 9.11 11.01
N ARG A 129 -2.05 9.86 11.88
CA ARG A 129 -2.69 10.61 12.97
C ARG A 129 -3.59 11.71 12.47
N VAL A 130 -3.24 12.39 11.40
CA VAL A 130 -3.96 13.58 10.92
C VAL A 130 -5.03 13.25 9.87
N ILE A 131 -4.91 12.15 9.13
CA ILE A 131 -5.84 11.76 8.06
C ILE A 131 -7.31 11.87 8.46
N PRO A 132 -7.78 11.41 9.64
CA PRO A 132 -9.19 11.52 10.02
C PRO A 132 -9.70 12.97 10.15
N ASP A 133 -8.81 13.93 10.36
CA ASP A 133 -9.14 15.34 10.55
C ASP A 133 -8.85 16.21 9.32
N VAL A 134 -7.87 15.81 8.50
CA VAL A 134 -7.49 16.51 7.25
C VAL A 134 -8.63 16.49 6.24
N PHE A 135 -9.45 15.42 6.24
CA PHE A 135 -10.47 15.20 5.24
C PHE A 135 -11.89 15.17 5.82
N LEU A 136 -12.84 15.53 4.97
CA LEU A 136 -14.25 15.17 5.10
C LEU A 136 -14.48 13.88 4.32
N PHE A 137 -15.21 12.95 4.92
CA PHE A 137 -15.51 11.64 4.33
C PHE A 137 -17.00 11.52 4.04
N VAL A 138 -17.33 10.99 2.87
CA VAL A 138 -18.70 10.68 2.44
C VAL A 138 -18.77 9.22 2.06
N ASP A 139 -19.69 8.49 2.69
CA ASP A 139 -19.98 7.12 2.35
C ASP A 139 -20.59 7.05 0.93
N GLN A 140 -20.01 6.23 0.08
CA GLN A 140 -20.46 5.94 -1.28
C GLN A 140 -20.96 4.50 -1.44
N GLY A 141 -21.23 3.80 -0.33
CA GLY A 141 -21.64 2.40 -0.32
C GLY A 141 -20.48 1.46 -0.48
N LYS A 142 -20.71 0.35 -1.17
CA LYS A 142 -19.71 -0.74 -1.30
C LYS A 142 -19.15 -0.85 -2.70
N GLN A 143 -17.88 -1.22 -2.76
CA GLN A 143 -17.21 -1.69 -3.97
C GLN A 143 -16.73 -3.13 -3.72
N GLY A 144 -17.46 -4.11 -4.24
CA GLY A 144 -17.27 -5.51 -3.85
C GLY A 144 -17.57 -5.70 -2.36
N ASN A 145 -16.62 -6.23 -1.62
CA ASN A 145 -16.72 -6.43 -0.17
C ASN A 145 -16.16 -5.26 0.65
N LEU A 146 -15.64 -4.21 0.01
CA LEU A 146 -15.01 -3.07 0.66
C LEU A 146 -16.00 -1.91 0.81
N GLU A 147 -15.91 -1.18 1.90
CA GLU A 147 -16.60 0.10 2.08
C GLU A 147 -15.86 1.19 1.29
N ARG A 148 -16.61 1.95 0.49
CA ARG A 148 -16.08 3.01 -0.37
C ARG A 148 -16.38 4.37 0.24
N LEU A 149 -15.35 5.13 0.56
CA LEU A 149 -15.44 6.49 1.06
C LEU A 149 -14.86 7.46 0.03
N ALA A 150 -15.63 8.47 -0.36
CA ALA A 150 -15.04 9.64 -1.00
C ALA A 150 -14.45 10.55 0.07
N PHE A 151 -13.33 11.18 -0.24
CA PHE A 151 -12.73 12.18 0.64
C PHE A 151 -12.43 13.49 -0.09
N SER A 152 -12.51 14.57 0.65
CA SER A 152 -12.17 15.92 0.19
C SER A 152 -11.53 16.71 1.32
N PRO A 153 -10.78 17.80 1.02
CA PRO A 153 -10.19 18.64 2.05
C PRO A 153 -11.19 19.12 3.08
N ASN A 154 -10.86 19.02 4.35
CA ASN A 154 -11.66 19.60 5.43
C ASN A 154 -11.29 21.09 5.58
N PRO A 155 -12.18 22.04 5.26
CA PRO A 155 -11.88 23.48 5.30
C PRO A 155 -11.59 23.99 6.72
N ALA A 156 -11.99 23.24 7.77
CA ALA A 156 -11.70 23.60 9.15
C ALA A 156 -10.29 23.17 9.59
N PHE A 157 -9.65 22.25 8.88
CA PHE A 157 -8.28 21.80 9.18
C PHE A 157 -7.26 22.86 8.76
N LYS A 158 -6.27 23.08 9.63
CA LYS A 158 -5.18 24.03 9.37
C LYS A 158 -3.85 23.26 9.33
N PRO A 159 -3.31 22.98 8.13
CA PRO A 159 -2.05 22.28 8.01
C PRO A 159 -0.90 22.99 8.73
N ALA A 160 -0.14 22.29 9.56
CA ALA A 160 1.01 22.79 10.31
C ALA A 160 2.34 22.51 9.60
N THR A 161 2.38 21.49 8.73
CA THR A 161 3.58 21.06 8.02
C THR A 161 3.38 21.08 6.49
N TYR A 162 4.48 21.03 5.74
CA TYR A 162 4.41 20.92 4.27
C TYR A 162 3.74 19.61 3.82
N MET A 163 3.96 18.54 4.54
CA MET A 163 3.34 17.25 4.26
C MET A 163 1.82 17.30 4.47
N GLU A 164 1.37 17.88 5.57
CA GLU A 164 -0.06 18.11 5.81
C GLU A 164 -0.67 19.04 4.78
N THR A 165 0.06 20.09 4.33
CA THR A 165 -0.40 20.99 3.28
C THR A 165 -0.59 20.25 1.95
N ALA A 166 0.34 19.38 1.58
CA ALA A 166 0.25 18.55 0.39
C ALA A 166 -0.93 17.57 0.50
N LEU A 167 -1.04 16.87 1.63
CA LEU A 167 -2.13 15.93 1.91
C LEU A 167 -3.50 16.63 1.84
N HIS A 168 -3.64 17.80 2.46
CA HIS A 168 -4.87 18.60 2.46
C HIS A 168 -5.28 19.10 1.06
N GLY A 169 -4.39 19.04 0.08
CA GLY A 169 -4.71 19.36 -1.33
C GLY A 169 -5.37 18.23 -2.11
N LEU A 170 -5.42 17.02 -1.55
CA LEU A 170 -5.94 15.83 -2.22
C LEU A 170 -7.45 15.68 -2.07
N SER A 171 -8.09 15.17 -3.11
CA SER A 171 -9.44 14.61 -3.08
C SER A 171 -9.44 13.26 -3.79
N GLY A 172 -10.31 12.35 -3.40
CA GLY A 172 -10.31 11.04 -4.01
C GLY A 172 -11.20 10.02 -3.32
N VAL A 173 -10.74 8.77 -3.32
CA VAL A 173 -11.46 7.62 -2.81
C VAL A 173 -10.56 6.78 -1.92
N ILE A 174 -11.16 6.25 -0.87
CA ILE A 174 -10.58 5.27 0.04
C ILE A 174 -11.46 4.03 0.03
N LEU A 175 -10.86 2.85 -0.04
CA LEU A 175 -11.53 1.59 0.18
C LEU A 175 -11.04 1.00 1.50
N ILE A 176 -11.98 0.56 2.34
CA ILE A 176 -11.70 -0.01 3.65
C ILE A 176 -12.35 -1.39 3.74
N ASP A 177 -11.58 -2.38 4.18
CA ASP A 177 -12.12 -3.68 4.54
C ASP A 177 -12.92 -3.54 5.85
N PRO A 178 -14.24 -3.81 5.85
CA PRO A 178 -15.08 -3.59 7.02
C PRO A 178 -14.85 -4.61 8.14
N MET A 179 -14.29 -5.79 7.82
CA MET A 179 -14.06 -6.84 8.81
C MET A 179 -12.78 -6.59 9.60
N ASP A 180 -11.69 -6.35 8.90
CA ASP A 180 -10.40 -6.05 9.53
C ASP A 180 -10.28 -4.56 9.89
N LYS A 181 -11.19 -3.71 9.37
CA LYS A 181 -11.10 -2.25 9.44
C LYS A 181 -9.71 -1.78 9.02
N ARG A 182 -9.30 -2.19 7.82
CA ARG A 182 -7.98 -1.92 7.26
C ARG A 182 -8.11 -1.16 5.95
N LEU A 183 -7.17 -0.28 5.70
CA LEU A 183 -7.05 0.42 4.43
C LEU A 183 -6.69 -0.58 3.33
N ALA A 184 -7.59 -0.78 2.36
CA ALA A 184 -7.35 -1.61 1.19
C ALA A 184 -6.82 -0.79 0.00
N GLN A 185 -7.31 0.45 -0.15
CA GLN A 185 -6.88 1.36 -1.20
C GLN A 185 -7.01 2.82 -0.75
N PHE A 186 -6.03 3.62 -1.15
CA PHE A 186 -6.09 5.09 -1.13
C PHE A 186 -5.77 5.59 -2.53
N SER A 187 -6.64 6.42 -3.11
CA SER A 187 -6.40 7.06 -4.38
C SER A 187 -6.78 8.54 -4.29
N GLY A 188 -5.78 9.41 -4.38
CA GLY A 188 -5.95 10.86 -4.23
C GLY A 188 -5.31 11.63 -5.37
N THR A 189 -5.95 12.72 -5.78
CA THR A 189 -5.46 13.63 -6.82
C THR A 189 -5.50 15.07 -6.31
N LEU A 190 -4.48 15.85 -6.61
CA LEU A 190 -4.46 17.29 -6.36
C LEU A 190 -5.46 17.98 -7.29
N THR A 191 -6.59 18.42 -6.73
CA THR A 191 -7.66 19.09 -7.50
C THR A 191 -7.33 20.52 -7.86
N GLN A 192 -6.35 21.11 -7.18
CA GLN A 192 -5.83 22.45 -7.42
C GLN A 192 -4.33 22.50 -7.12
N GLN A 193 -3.68 23.58 -7.51
CA GLN A 193 -2.29 23.83 -7.16
C GLN A 193 -2.17 24.02 -5.65
N VAL A 194 -1.19 23.34 -5.04
CA VAL A 194 -0.84 23.48 -3.62
C VAL A 194 0.39 24.37 -3.50
N ASN A 195 0.27 25.47 -2.76
CA ASN A 195 1.35 26.43 -2.55
C ASN A 195 1.93 26.31 -1.14
N PHE A 196 3.25 26.29 -1.02
CA PHE A 196 3.96 26.29 0.23
C PHE A 196 4.46 27.69 0.57
N ALA A 197 4.16 28.20 1.79
CA ALA A 197 4.47 29.56 2.20
C ALA A 197 4.05 30.60 1.15
N HIS A 198 2.77 30.57 0.74
CA HIS A 198 2.20 31.44 -0.30
C HIS A 198 2.93 31.36 -1.66
N GLY A 199 3.54 30.23 -1.96
CA GLY A 199 4.31 30.01 -3.20
C GLY A 199 5.78 30.42 -3.15
N LEU A 200 6.24 31.03 -2.07
CA LEU A 200 7.64 31.44 -1.92
C LEU A 200 8.61 30.27 -1.80
N LEU A 201 8.20 29.19 -1.09
CA LEU A 201 9.03 28.01 -0.88
C LEU A 201 8.78 26.90 -1.91
N GLY A 202 7.67 26.99 -2.65
CA GLY A 202 7.37 26.03 -3.70
C GLY A 202 5.89 25.84 -3.94
N ARG A 203 5.61 24.92 -4.87
CA ARG A 203 4.25 24.49 -5.21
C ARG A 203 4.24 23.09 -5.77
N LEU A 204 3.12 22.40 -5.62
CA LEU A 204 2.75 21.22 -6.39
C LEU A 204 1.66 21.57 -7.38
N ASN A 205 1.76 21.06 -8.58
CA ASN A 205 0.82 21.37 -9.65
C ASN A 205 -0.47 20.56 -9.48
N LYS A 206 -1.57 21.11 -9.98
CA LYS A 206 -2.83 20.40 -10.13
C LYS A 206 -2.63 19.13 -10.96
N GLY A 207 -3.35 18.05 -10.65
CA GLY A 207 -3.30 16.77 -11.35
C GLY A 207 -2.30 15.78 -10.78
N GLY A 208 -1.43 16.23 -9.87
CA GLY A 208 -0.55 15.30 -9.15
C GLY A 208 -1.35 14.23 -8.41
N MET A 209 -0.87 12.96 -8.40
CA MET A 209 -1.61 11.82 -7.86
C MET A 209 -0.78 10.99 -6.89
N ILE A 210 -1.48 10.33 -5.98
CA ILE A 210 -0.95 9.30 -5.08
C ILE A 210 -1.94 8.14 -5.07
N GLU A 211 -1.44 6.92 -5.27
CA GLU A 211 -2.20 5.70 -5.17
C GLU A 211 -1.46 4.69 -4.30
N VAL A 212 -2.17 4.09 -3.37
CA VAL A 212 -1.68 3.00 -2.51
C VAL A 212 -2.72 1.89 -2.55
N ASN A 213 -2.31 0.68 -2.96
CA ASN A 213 -3.14 -0.50 -2.84
C ASN A 213 -2.49 -1.46 -1.85
N ARG A 214 -3.31 -2.14 -1.08
CA ARG A 214 -2.85 -3.11 -0.10
C ARG A 214 -3.51 -4.45 -0.32
N VAL A 215 -2.80 -5.50 0.02
CA VAL A 215 -3.25 -6.88 -0.07
C VAL A 215 -3.36 -7.48 1.32
N ARG A 216 -4.42 -8.24 1.54
CA ARG A 216 -4.62 -9.00 2.76
C ARG A 216 -3.84 -10.31 2.69
N LEU A 217 -2.83 -10.47 3.53
CA LEU A 217 -2.02 -11.67 3.61
C LEU A 217 -2.63 -12.69 4.59
N SER A 218 -3.24 -12.20 5.66
CA SER A 218 -4.00 -13.00 6.62
C SER A 218 -5.00 -12.11 7.39
N PRO A 219 -5.89 -12.63 8.22
CA PRO A 219 -6.79 -11.81 9.02
C PRO A 219 -6.04 -10.75 9.82
N GLY A 220 -6.40 -9.47 9.61
CA GLY A 220 -5.80 -8.32 10.28
C GLY A 220 -4.40 -7.93 9.79
N LEU A 221 -3.78 -8.67 8.88
CA LEU A 221 -2.42 -8.44 8.39
C LEU A 221 -2.45 -8.06 6.90
N TRP A 222 -2.09 -6.83 6.62
CA TRP A 222 -2.16 -6.23 5.29
C TRP A 222 -0.83 -5.57 4.92
N GLU A 223 -0.39 -5.78 3.66
CA GLU A 223 0.84 -5.18 3.14
C GLU A 223 0.58 -4.36 1.88
N THR A 224 1.47 -3.39 1.61
CA THR A 224 1.38 -2.55 0.42
C THR A 224 1.80 -3.34 -0.81
N SER A 225 0.87 -3.53 -1.74
CA SER A 225 1.11 -4.22 -3.02
C SER A 225 1.36 -3.26 -4.19
N LEU A 226 0.90 -2.01 -4.07
CA LEU A 226 1.17 -0.95 -5.05
C LEU A 226 1.40 0.36 -4.32
N PHE A 227 2.46 1.06 -4.69
CA PHE A 227 2.67 2.47 -4.39
C PHE A 227 2.98 3.22 -5.67
N ARG A 228 2.10 4.12 -6.05
CA ARG A 228 2.30 4.99 -7.21
C ARG A 228 2.13 6.44 -6.82
N THR A 229 3.03 7.28 -7.27
CA THR A 229 2.88 8.72 -7.17
C THR A 229 3.42 9.39 -8.43
N ASP A 230 2.70 10.41 -8.87
CA ASP A 230 3.13 11.31 -9.93
C ASP A 230 2.88 12.73 -9.45
N LEU A 231 3.92 13.37 -8.95
CA LEU A 231 3.88 14.72 -8.39
C LEU A 231 4.84 15.61 -9.15
N ASP A 232 4.28 16.62 -9.79
CA ASP A 232 5.02 17.66 -10.50
C ASP A 232 4.88 19.00 -9.78
N GLY A 233 5.94 19.79 -9.82
CA GLY A 233 5.93 21.06 -9.10
C GLY A 233 7.25 21.80 -9.11
N ARG A 234 7.44 22.67 -8.12
CA ARG A 234 8.66 23.46 -7.95
C ARG A 234 8.95 23.67 -6.45
N ALA A 235 10.20 23.51 -6.05
CA ALA A 235 10.70 23.89 -4.74
C ALA A 235 11.81 24.94 -4.91
N LEU A 236 11.59 26.15 -4.40
CA LEU A 236 12.46 27.30 -4.62
C LEU A 236 12.79 27.46 -6.13
N PHE A 237 14.03 27.13 -6.53
CA PHE A 237 14.51 27.25 -7.90
C PHE A 237 14.60 25.89 -8.64
N LYS A 238 14.22 24.78 -7.99
CA LYS A 238 14.32 23.42 -8.55
C LYS A 238 12.94 22.91 -8.94
N SER A 239 12.85 22.30 -10.11
CA SER A 239 11.67 21.51 -10.49
C SER A 239 11.57 20.27 -9.59
N ILE A 240 10.36 19.96 -9.17
CA ILE A 240 10.00 18.68 -8.56
C ILE A 240 9.34 17.86 -9.65
N ASN A 241 9.89 16.70 -9.94
CA ASN A 241 9.24 15.66 -10.72
C ASN A 241 9.48 14.37 -9.95
N LYS A 242 8.48 13.95 -9.16
CA LYS A 242 8.56 12.74 -8.35
C LYS A 242 7.58 11.73 -8.91
N GLN A 243 8.11 10.82 -9.68
CA GLN A 243 7.40 9.64 -10.16
C GLN A 243 7.93 8.42 -9.43
N VAL A 244 7.04 7.68 -8.82
CA VAL A 244 7.29 6.36 -8.27
C VAL A 244 6.18 5.45 -8.77
N ASP A 245 6.54 4.30 -9.28
CA ASP A 245 5.61 3.23 -9.64
C ASP A 245 6.26 1.93 -9.17
N GLU A 246 5.72 1.38 -8.10
CA GLU A 246 6.29 0.25 -7.39
C GLU A 246 5.21 -0.73 -7.02
N THR A 247 5.37 -1.98 -7.43
CA THR A 247 4.50 -3.09 -7.08
C THR A 247 5.27 -4.13 -6.27
N ARG A 248 4.59 -4.73 -5.29
CA ARG A 248 5.12 -5.82 -4.45
C ARG A 248 4.20 -7.02 -4.51
N ASN A 249 4.79 -8.20 -4.62
CA ASN A 249 4.10 -9.49 -4.62
C ASN A 249 4.95 -10.56 -3.92
N ASP A 250 4.41 -11.78 -3.86
CA ASP A 250 5.09 -12.96 -3.32
C ASP A 250 5.60 -12.75 -1.88
N PHE A 251 4.75 -12.16 -1.04
CA PHE A 251 5.09 -11.90 0.36
C PHE A 251 5.30 -13.20 1.14
N GLU A 252 6.47 -13.36 1.70
CA GLU A 252 6.83 -14.43 2.62
C GLU A 252 7.19 -13.85 3.98
N ARG A 253 6.64 -14.42 5.05
CA ARG A 253 6.94 -13.97 6.40
C ARG A 253 8.28 -14.53 6.86
N ILE A 254 9.16 -13.65 7.31
CA ILE A 254 10.47 -14.01 7.79
C ILE A 254 10.62 -13.78 9.30
N PRO A 255 11.65 -14.36 9.95
CA PRO A 255 11.88 -14.20 11.38
C PRO A 255 11.97 -12.73 11.81
N PRO A 256 11.35 -12.33 12.94
CA PRO A 256 11.26 -10.92 13.36
C PRO A 256 12.62 -10.33 13.81
N ASP A 257 13.63 -11.17 14.00
CA ASP A 257 15.00 -10.79 14.37
C ASP A 257 15.97 -10.76 13.18
N THR A 258 15.43 -10.86 11.95
CA THR A 258 16.26 -10.84 10.73
C THR A 258 17.02 -9.51 10.64
N ASN A 259 18.33 -9.59 10.62
CA ASN A 259 19.24 -8.48 10.45
C ASN A 259 19.90 -8.50 9.06
N ILE A 260 20.63 -7.45 8.72
CA ILE A 260 21.27 -7.32 7.40
C ILE A 260 22.21 -8.48 7.09
N GLN A 261 22.98 -8.99 8.07
CA GLN A 261 23.90 -10.10 7.83
C GLN A 261 23.16 -11.35 7.38
N ARG A 262 22.07 -11.72 8.09
CA ARG A 262 21.23 -12.88 7.73
C ARG A 262 20.54 -12.69 6.38
N ALA A 263 20.03 -11.47 6.10
CA ALA A 263 19.39 -11.19 4.82
C ALA A 263 20.35 -11.27 3.63
N VAL A 264 21.59 -10.77 3.76
CA VAL A 264 22.61 -10.92 2.71
C VAL A 264 22.97 -12.39 2.49
N GLU A 265 23.08 -13.21 3.55
CA GLU A 265 23.32 -14.65 3.42
C GLU A 265 22.18 -15.34 2.65
N GLN A 266 20.94 -14.94 2.85
CA GLN A 266 19.77 -15.47 2.13
C GLN A 266 19.89 -15.17 0.62
N PHE A 267 20.17 -13.94 0.22
CA PHE A 267 20.38 -13.57 -1.19
C PHE A 267 21.50 -14.40 -1.85
N VAL A 268 22.61 -14.65 -1.15
CA VAL A 268 23.73 -15.43 -1.66
C VAL A 268 23.35 -16.90 -1.85
N HIS A 269 22.55 -17.47 -0.94
CA HIS A 269 22.11 -18.86 -1.06
C HIS A 269 21.10 -19.05 -2.21
N GLU A 270 20.14 -18.16 -2.37
CA GLU A 270 19.15 -18.25 -3.44
C GLU A 270 19.78 -18.06 -4.83
N SER A 271 20.70 -17.12 -4.98
CA SER A 271 21.47 -16.94 -6.22
C SER A 271 22.21 -18.21 -6.63
N ALA A 272 22.69 -19.00 -5.68
CA ALA A 272 23.38 -20.28 -5.95
C ALA A 272 22.43 -21.38 -6.45
N PHE A 273 21.14 -21.35 -6.06
CA PHE A 273 20.13 -22.31 -6.52
C PHE A 273 19.65 -22.02 -7.95
N PHE A 274 19.51 -20.75 -8.33
CA PHE A 274 19.08 -20.36 -9.68
C PHE A 274 20.15 -20.59 -10.75
N PHE A 275 21.43 -20.72 -10.38
CA PHE A 275 22.55 -20.97 -11.31
C PHE A 275 22.99 -22.43 -11.40
N GLN A 276 22.25 -23.41 -10.87
CA GLN A 276 22.51 -24.81 -11.23
C GLN A 276 21.91 -25.04 -12.62
N PRO A 277 22.76 -25.29 -13.65
CA PRO A 277 22.28 -25.73 -14.95
C PRO A 277 21.50 -27.03 -14.72
N ALA A 278 20.28 -27.11 -15.24
CA ALA A 278 19.50 -28.32 -15.23
C ALA A 278 20.39 -29.47 -15.72
N GLN A 279 20.87 -30.29 -14.81
CA GLN A 279 21.56 -31.52 -15.18
C GLN A 279 20.55 -32.39 -15.90
N GLY A 280 20.61 -32.35 -17.22
CA GLY A 280 19.83 -33.20 -18.08
C GLY A 280 20.06 -34.66 -17.68
N ASN A 281 19.05 -35.32 -17.21
CA ASN A 281 18.95 -36.76 -17.18
C ASN A 281 18.99 -37.26 -18.62
N ILE A 282 20.24 -37.48 -19.13
CA ILE A 282 20.44 -38.35 -20.28
C ILE A 282 20.41 -39.78 -19.73
N GLU A 283 19.22 -40.29 -19.50
CA GLU A 283 19.02 -41.74 -19.43
C GLU A 283 19.20 -42.32 -20.81
N ARG A 284 20.28 -43.07 -20.94
CA ARG A 284 20.62 -43.93 -22.08
C ARG A 284 19.51 -44.96 -22.25
N SER A 285 18.68 -44.77 -23.26
CA SER A 285 17.90 -45.85 -23.88
C SER A 285 18.72 -46.43 -25.06
N HIS A 286 19.71 -47.23 -24.78
CA HIS A 286 20.27 -48.18 -25.70
C HIS A 286 20.50 -49.48 -24.94
N GLU A 287 19.64 -50.45 -25.20
CA GLU A 287 19.92 -51.90 -25.36
C GLU A 287 18.62 -52.67 -25.14
N SER A 288 18.03 -53.07 -26.24
CA SER A 288 17.35 -54.36 -26.37
C SER A 288 16.72 -54.47 -27.77
N GLU A 289 17.54 -54.60 -28.75
CA GLU A 289 17.11 -55.21 -30.02
C GLU A 289 18.14 -56.27 -30.38
N LYS A 290 17.92 -57.48 -29.83
CA LYS A 290 18.36 -58.78 -30.38
C LYS A 290 17.83 -59.90 -29.48
N ALA A 291 16.82 -60.59 -29.97
CA ALA A 291 16.66 -62.04 -29.98
C ALA A 291 15.19 -62.44 -30.07
N PHE A 292 14.94 -63.15 -31.16
CA PHE A 292 13.83 -63.98 -31.59
C PHE A 292 12.67 -63.29 -32.30
#